data_37d480420660a902317bbcf1698d17f4
#
_entry.id   37d480420660a902317bbcf1698d17f4
#
_cell.length_a   1.000
_cell.length_b   1.000
_cell.length_c   1.000
_cell.angle_alpha   90.00
_cell.angle_beta   90.00
_cell.angle_gamma   90.00
#
_symmetry.space_group_name_H-M   'P 1'
#
loop_
_entity.id
_entity.type
_entity.pdbx_description
1 polymer ?
#
loop_
_entity_poly.entity_id
_entity_poly.type
_entity_poly.pdbx_seq_one_letter_code
_entity_poly.pdbx_strand_id
1 'polypeptide(L)'
;MAKVNFDKKEEFILKTLQIGLFGLGTVGSSTVEILTSNRELLERQLGCTTQISKICVRDTGKTRSVDTSNSILTSRPEDILLDPKIDIVVEVMGGIEKSKEIIEAAFKNGKHVVSANKDL
;
A
#
# COMPACT_ATOMS: atom_id res chain seq x y z
N MET A 1 -8.20 15.13 -31.03
CA MET A 1 -7.77 15.02 -30.51
C MET A 1 -7.46 15.26 -30.46
N ALA A 2 -7.54 15.69 -30.46
CA ALA A 2 -7.12 15.84 -30.12
C ALA A 2 -6.49 15.92 -29.90
N LYS A 3 -6.43 16.37 -30.05
CA LYS A 3 -5.69 16.46 -29.52
C LYS A 3 -5.67 16.24 -28.58
N VAL A 4 -5.65 15.78 -28.32
CA VAL A 4 -5.44 15.76 -27.29
C VAL A 4 -4.51 15.91 -27.07
N ASN A 5 -4.21 16.43 -27.30
CA ASN A 5 -3.34 16.68 -27.05
C ASN A 5 -2.56 16.14 -26.55
N PHE A 6 -2.05 15.91 -27.31
CA PHE A 6 -1.28 15.35 -26.76
C PHE A 6 -0.44 16.06 -25.81
N ASP A 7 -0.11 17.24 -25.84
CA ASP A 7 0.23 18.05 -24.77
C ASP A 7 -0.61 17.76 -23.62
N LYS A 8 -1.76 17.39 -23.91
CA LYS A 8 -2.71 17.02 -22.92
C LYS A 8 -2.33 15.80 -22.16
N LYS A 9 -1.43 15.03 -22.68
CA LYS A 9 -0.93 13.90 -21.94
C LYS A 9 -0.34 14.30 -20.63
N GLU A 10 0.31 15.44 -20.58
CA GLU A 10 0.95 15.88 -19.37
C GLU A 10 -0.04 16.29 -18.33
N GLU A 11 -1.22 16.64 -18.76
CA GLU A 11 -2.26 17.01 -17.85
C GLU A 11 -2.94 15.82 -17.25
N PHE A 12 -2.75 14.65 -17.88
CA PHE A 12 -3.32 13.42 -17.36
C PHE A 12 -2.30 12.71 -16.50
N ILE A 13 -1.81 13.42 -15.50
CA ILE A 13 -0.94 12.80 -14.53
C ILE A 13 -1.74 11.72 -13.85
N LEU A 14 -1.24 10.50 -13.92
CA LEU A 14 -1.94 9.39 -13.29
C LEU A 14 -2.01 9.61 -11.80
N LYS A 15 -3.18 9.38 -11.25
CA LYS A 15 -3.34 9.42 -9.82
C LYS A 15 -2.47 8.35 -9.19
N THR A 16 -1.84 8.66 -8.09
CA THR A 16 -1.06 7.69 -7.34
C THR A 16 -1.90 7.22 -6.16
N LEU A 17 -2.14 5.92 -6.11
CA LEU A 17 -2.79 5.31 -4.96
C LEU A 17 -1.73 5.05 -3.90
N GLN A 18 -1.89 5.67 -2.76
CA GLN A 18 -0.95 5.52 -1.66
C GLN A 18 -1.38 4.36 -0.80
N ILE A 19 -0.49 3.42 -0.60
CA ILE A 19 -0.77 2.18 0.13
C ILE A 19 -0.01 2.17 1.44
N GLY A 20 -0.72 1.79 2.51
CA GLY A 20 -0.11 1.49 3.79
C GLY A 20 -0.17 -0.02 4.00
N LEU A 21 0.96 -0.64 4.23
CA LEU A 21 1.07 -2.09 4.36
C LEU A 21 1.31 -2.46 5.82
N PHE A 22 0.52 -3.39 6.31
CA PHE A 22 0.71 -3.94 7.66
C PHE A 22 1.24 -5.35 7.55
N GLY A 23 2.50 -5.52 7.93
CA GLY A 23 3.18 -6.81 7.91
C GLY A 23 4.14 -6.93 6.76
N LEU A 24 5.30 -7.53 7.03
CA LEU A 24 6.34 -7.69 6.02
C LEU A 24 6.97 -9.09 6.15
N GLY A 25 6.12 -10.07 6.46
CA GLY A 25 6.54 -11.46 6.43
C GLY A 25 6.51 -11.96 5.01
N THR A 26 6.21 -13.25 4.83
CA THR A 26 6.21 -13.87 3.50
C THR A 26 5.23 -13.20 2.55
N VAL A 27 3.99 -13.01 2.99
CA VAL A 27 2.96 -12.44 2.12
C VAL A 27 3.23 -10.96 1.89
N GLY A 28 3.62 -10.22 2.94
CA GLY A 28 3.90 -8.80 2.80
C GLY A 28 5.08 -8.54 1.89
N SER A 29 6.13 -9.33 2.02
CA SER A 29 7.31 -9.19 1.16
C SER A 29 6.96 -9.49 -0.29
N SER A 30 6.15 -10.53 -0.53
CA SER A 30 5.69 -10.84 -1.88
C SER A 30 4.85 -9.72 -2.45
N THR A 31 4.03 -9.09 -1.62
CA THR A 31 3.20 -7.96 -2.05
C THR A 31 4.07 -6.81 -2.53
N VAL A 32 5.10 -6.46 -1.74
CA VAL A 32 6.01 -5.38 -2.13
C VAL A 32 6.68 -5.73 -3.46
N GLU A 33 7.15 -6.96 -3.59
CA GLU A 33 7.86 -7.38 -4.78
C GLU A 33 6.97 -7.34 -6.02
N ILE A 34 5.75 -7.84 -5.91
CA ILE A 34 4.82 -7.87 -7.03
C ILE A 34 4.46 -6.45 -7.47
N LEU A 35 4.14 -5.59 -6.53
CA LEU A 35 3.77 -4.21 -6.87
C LEU A 35 4.93 -3.43 -7.47
N THR A 36 6.15 -3.73 -7.05
CA THR A 36 7.32 -3.07 -7.58
C THR A 36 7.68 -3.59 -8.96
N SER A 37 7.71 -4.93 -9.11
CA SER A 37 8.14 -5.57 -10.36
C SER A 37 7.15 -5.39 -11.49
N ASN A 38 5.87 -5.27 -11.18
CA ASN A 38 4.82 -5.19 -12.19
C ASN A 38 4.21 -3.79 -12.29
N ARG A 39 4.95 -2.78 -11.87
CA ARG A 39 4.42 -1.43 -11.82
C ARG A 39 3.84 -0.96 -13.14
N GLU A 40 4.58 -1.09 -14.22
CA GLU A 40 4.12 -0.61 -15.52
C GLU A 40 2.87 -1.33 -15.98
N LEU A 41 2.83 -2.64 -15.80
CA LEU A 41 1.67 -3.41 -16.16
C LEU A 41 0.44 -3.00 -15.36
N LEU A 42 0.62 -2.81 -14.06
CA LEU A 42 -0.47 -2.41 -13.19
C LEU A 42 -0.96 -1.01 -13.53
N GLU A 43 -0.06 -0.10 -13.87
CA GLU A 43 -0.45 1.24 -14.27
C GLU A 43 -1.33 1.22 -15.51
N ARG A 44 -0.97 0.37 -16.47
CA ARG A 44 -1.76 0.25 -17.69
C ARG A 44 -3.12 -0.36 -17.44
N GLN A 45 -3.19 -1.32 -16.54
CA GLN A 45 -4.44 -2.00 -16.26
C GLN A 45 -5.37 -1.18 -15.37
N LEU A 46 -4.79 -0.46 -14.41
CA LEU A 46 -5.58 0.28 -13.43
C LEU A 46 -5.83 1.73 -13.80
N GLY A 47 -5.02 2.27 -14.71
CA GLY A 47 -5.11 3.68 -15.05
C GLY A 47 -4.58 4.59 -13.96
N CYS A 48 -3.80 4.04 -13.04
CA CYS A 48 -3.19 4.82 -11.97
C CYS A 48 -1.90 4.15 -11.54
N THR A 49 -1.05 4.91 -10.85
CA THR A 49 0.16 4.33 -10.27
C THR A 49 -0.12 3.89 -8.84
N THR A 50 0.76 3.09 -8.29
CA THR A 50 0.67 2.68 -6.88
C THR A 50 1.99 2.96 -6.20
N GLN A 51 1.91 3.31 -4.92
CA GLN A 51 3.10 3.57 -4.12
C GLN A 51 2.86 3.01 -2.72
N ILE A 52 3.74 2.14 -2.27
CA ILE A 52 3.68 1.69 -0.88
C ILE A 52 4.41 2.74 -0.06
N SER A 53 3.65 3.64 0.50
CA SER A 53 4.20 4.80 1.19
C SER A 53 4.80 4.44 2.54
N LYS A 54 4.10 3.60 3.28
CA LYS A 54 4.49 3.24 4.63
C LYS A 54 4.23 1.77 4.86
N ILE A 55 5.13 1.16 5.64
CA ILE A 55 5.00 -0.25 6.01
C ILE A 55 5.12 -0.33 7.52
N CYS A 56 4.12 -0.90 8.16
CA CYS A 56 4.13 -1.06 9.61
C CYS A 56 4.63 -2.46 9.96
N VAL A 57 5.68 -2.51 10.75
CA VAL A 57 6.29 -3.75 11.22
C VAL A 57 6.63 -3.60 12.70
N ARG A 58 6.86 -4.71 13.37
CA ARG A 58 7.22 -4.64 14.78
C ARG A 58 8.64 -4.14 14.99
N ASP A 59 9.55 -4.59 14.15
CA ASP A 59 10.97 -4.27 14.28
C ASP A 59 11.46 -3.59 13.01
N THR A 60 11.57 -2.28 13.06
CA THR A 60 11.98 -1.49 11.91
C THR A 60 13.47 -1.63 11.61
N GLY A 61 14.23 -2.15 12.55
CA GLY A 61 15.68 -2.34 12.35
C GLY A 61 16.06 -3.69 11.80
N LYS A 62 15.09 -4.59 11.64
CA LYS A 62 15.38 -5.95 11.16
C LYS A 62 15.71 -5.93 9.67
N THR A 63 16.73 -6.69 9.30
CA THR A 63 17.09 -6.83 7.89
C THR A 63 15.99 -7.57 7.13
N ARG A 64 15.62 -7.04 5.98
CA ARG A 64 14.54 -7.61 5.17
C ARG A 64 15.09 -8.10 3.84
N SER A 65 14.47 -9.15 3.29
CA SER A 65 14.90 -9.70 2.02
C SER A 65 14.40 -8.89 0.83
N VAL A 66 13.38 -8.08 1.03
CA VAL A 66 12.80 -7.26 -0.03
C VAL A 66 13.26 -5.82 0.16
N ASP A 67 13.39 -5.11 -0.96
CA ASP A 67 13.83 -3.71 -0.94
C ASP A 67 12.68 -2.82 -0.49
N THR A 68 12.86 -2.16 0.64
CA THR A 68 11.85 -1.24 1.18
C THR A 68 12.31 0.21 1.13
N SER A 69 13.34 0.51 0.33
CA SER A 69 13.96 1.84 0.33
C SER A 69 13.02 2.95 -0.12
N ASN A 70 11.96 2.60 -0.86
CA ASN A 70 10.99 3.59 -1.31
C ASN A 70 9.80 3.76 -0.36
N SER A 71 9.87 3.13 0.80
CA SER A 71 8.80 3.17 1.78
C SER A 71 9.36 3.60 3.13
N ILE A 72 8.50 4.17 3.96
CA ILE A 72 8.86 4.50 5.34
C ILE A 72 8.43 3.34 6.22
N LEU A 73 9.37 2.76 6.94
CA LEU A 73 9.06 1.71 7.91
C LEU A 73 8.69 2.36 9.24
N THR A 74 7.64 1.85 9.85
CA THR A 74 7.18 2.36 11.14
C THR A 74 6.73 1.19 12.01
N SER A 75 6.79 1.37 13.30
CA SER A 75 6.23 0.40 14.23
C SER A 75 4.92 0.90 14.83
N ARG A 76 4.44 2.05 14.38
CA ARG A 76 3.23 2.68 14.90
C ARG A 76 2.10 2.60 13.88
N PRO A 77 1.06 1.81 14.17
CA PRO A 77 -0.08 1.72 13.24
C PRO A 77 -0.71 3.07 12.92
N GLU A 78 -0.69 4.01 13.86
CA GLU A 78 -1.25 5.34 13.66
C GLU A 78 -0.61 6.09 12.51
N ASP A 79 0.66 5.82 12.25
CA ASP A 79 1.36 6.50 11.17
C ASP A 79 0.73 6.20 9.82
N ILE A 80 0.04 5.07 9.70
CA ILE A 80 -0.69 4.71 8.50
C ILE A 80 -2.17 5.06 8.64
N LEU A 81 -2.77 4.66 9.75
CA LEU A 81 -4.22 4.77 9.92
C LEU A 81 -4.70 6.22 9.95
N LEU A 82 -3.89 7.12 10.46
CA LEU A 82 -4.26 8.53 10.56
C LEU A 82 -3.69 9.38 9.44
N ASP A 83 -2.94 8.80 8.52
CA ASP A 83 -2.37 9.55 7.42
C ASP A 83 -3.43 9.77 6.34
N PRO A 84 -3.87 11.01 6.12
CA PRO A 84 -4.93 11.28 5.15
C PRO A 84 -4.51 11.01 3.71
N LYS A 85 -3.21 10.88 3.45
CA LYS A 85 -2.71 10.62 2.11
C LYS A 85 -2.76 9.15 1.73
N ILE A 86 -2.95 8.26 2.71
CA ILE A 86 -3.01 6.83 2.43
C ILE A 86 -4.44 6.47 2.05
N ASP A 87 -4.58 5.90 0.87
CA ASP A 87 -5.87 5.55 0.29
C ASP A 87 -6.29 4.12 0.64
N ILE A 88 -5.34 3.21 0.66
CA ILE A 88 -5.60 1.79 0.79
C ILE A 88 -4.72 1.20 1.88
N VAL A 89 -5.32 0.40 2.74
CA VAL A 89 -4.59 -0.36 3.75
C VAL A 89 -4.58 -1.81 3.30
N VAL A 90 -3.39 -2.39 3.22
CA VAL A 90 -3.22 -3.81 2.90
C VAL A 90 -2.74 -4.49 4.17
N GLU A 91 -3.53 -5.42 4.68
CA GLU A 91 -3.25 -6.08 5.93
C GLU A 91 -2.88 -7.54 5.66
N VAL A 92 -1.64 -7.92 6.00
CA VAL A 92 -1.11 -9.26 5.75
C VAL A 92 -0.33 -9.77 6.96
N MET A 93 -0.74 -9.35 8.14
CA MET A 93 0.01 -9.68 9.36
C MET A 93 -0.24 -11.08 9.90
N GLY A 94 -1.41 -11.60 9.70
CA GLY A 94 -1.81 -12.82 10.38
C GLY A 94 -2.32 -12.49 11.78
N GLY A 95 -3.08 -13.41 12.35
CA GLY A 95 -3.74 -13.20 13.63
C GLY A 95 -5.08 -12.54 13.46
N ILE A 96 -6.07 -12.94 14.25
CA ILE A 96 -7.44 -12.45 14.05
C ILE A 96 -7.68 -11.11 14.72
N GLU A 97 -7.32 -11.00 15.98
CA GLU A 97 -7.66 -9.81 16.74
C GLU A 97 -6.95 -8.55 16.26
N LYS A 98 -5.66 -8.68 16.05
CA LYS A 98 -4.87 -7.53 15.60
C LYS A 98 -5.31 -7.08 14.22
N SER A 99 -5.53 -8.03 13.32
CA SER A 99 -6.00 -7.70 11.97
C SER A 99 -7.35 -7.02 12.02
N LYS A 100 -8.25 -7.51 12.87
CA LYS A 100 -9.57 -6.94 12.99
C LYS A 100 -9.51 -5.48 13.46
N GLU A 101 -8.68 -5.19 14.45
CA GLU A 101 -8.51 -3.83 14.96
C GLU A 101 -8.02 -2.89 13.85
N ILE A 102 -7.04 -3.35 13.09
CA ILE A 102 -6.47 -2.54 12.02
C ILE A 102 -7.51 -2.27 10.94
N ILE A 103 -8.24 -3.31 10.54
CA ILE A 103 -9.26 -3.18 9.51
C ILE A 103 -10.36 -2.22 9.93
N GLU A 104 -10.84 -2.37 11.15
CA GLU A 104 -11.91 -1.49 11.66
C GLU A 104 -11.45 -0.05 11.74
N ALA A 105 -10.21 0.17 12.21
CA ALA A 105 -9.67 1.51 12.29
C ALA A 105 -9.47 2.13 10.91
N ALA A 106 -9.06 1.32 9.93
CA ALA A 106 -8.89 1.80 8.57
C ALA A 106 -10.23 2.26 7.99
N PHE A 107 -11.28 1.46 8.19
CA PHE A 107 -12.62 1.86 7.73
C PHE A 107 -13.09 3.14 8.39
N LYS A 108 -12.84 3.28 9.69
CA LYS A 108 -13.24 4.50 10.40
C LYS A 108 -12.54 5.73 9.86
N ASN A 109 -11.36 5.55 9.32
CA ASN A 109 -10.59 6.66 8.76
C ASN A 109 -10.77 6.78 7.25
N GLY A 110 -11.81 6.16 6.71
CA GLY A 110 -12.19 6.34 5.32
C GLY A 110 -11.28 5.66 4.32
N LYS A 111 -10.54 4.64 4.72
CA LYS A 111 -9.60 3.97 3.84
C LYS A 111 -10.21 2.68 3.31
N HIS A 112 -9.81 2.32 2.10
CA HIS A 112 -10.14 1.02 1.54
C HIS A 112 -9.21 -0.02 2.16
N VAL A 113 -9.68 -1.25 2.24
CA VAL A 113 -8.93 -2.31 2.92
C VAL A 113 -8.86 -3.55 2.05
N VAL A 114 -7.67 -4.11 1.95
CA VAL A 114 -7.44 -5.42 1.34
C VAL A 114 -6.78 -6.27 2.40
N SER A 115 -7.32 -7.44 2.68
CA SER A 115 -6.77 -8.34 3.68
C SER A 115 -6.55 -9.72 3.09
N ALA A 116 -5.42 -10.33 3.45
CA ALA A 116 -5.13 -11.70 3.08
C ALA A 116 -5.45 -12.67 4.20
N ASN A 117 -6.01 -12.16 5.29
CA ASN A 117 -6.31 -13.01 6.46
C ASN A 117 -7.65 -13.72 6.25
N LYS A 118 -7.59 -15.00 5.96
CA LYS A 118 -8.81 -15.76 5.69
C LYS A 118 -9.60 -16.15 6.92
N ASP A 119 -9.09 -15.86 8.09
CA ASP A 119 -9.79 -16.17 9.34
C ASP A 119 -10.69 -15.03 9.81
N LEU A 120 -10.74 -13.96 9.09
CA LEU A 120 -11.57 -12.81 9.45
C LEU A 120 -13.01 -13.00 9.00
#